data_e74fe3512674d07ec042a915b79eade2
#
_entry.id   e74fe3512674d07ec042a915b79eade2
#
_cell.length_a   1.000
_cell.length_b   1.000
_cell.length_c   1.000
_cell.angle_alpha   90.00
_cell.angle_beta   90.00
_cell.angle_gamma   90.00
#
_symmetry.space_group_name_H-M   'P 1'
#
loop_
_entity.id
_entity.type
_entity.pdbx_description
1 polymer ?
#
loop_
_entity_poly.entity_id
_entity_poly.type
_entity_poly.pdbx_seq_one_letter_code
_entity_poly.pdbx_strand_id
1 'polypeptide(L)'
;ASQLDLDNAQAAYETAQAEVVVSEADLIQAQLTLNYTRITSPISGYASECYADIGNLVGSSAASLLATIVKSDTVVVEFSMTALDYLRSKSRNVNLGNDESGLKHTSFVNITLPDGTEYPYQGSVNSSEPQVDPKTGTFMVHANMPNPERSLLPGEFTKVKVLLDVREDAIEVPTKALVIEKGGAFIYVVRPDSIVERRFIETGPEVGKNVIVERGLTSGEKIVTEGFHKLTHGMKVNPIPAQSVEKSNKESGDEA
;
A
#
# COMPACT_ATOMS: atom_id res chain seq x y z
N ALA A 1 5.74 71.27 -31.14
CA ALA A 1 5.28 70.89 -29.80
C ALA A 1 6.39 71.23 -28.80
N SER A 2 6.03 71.97 -27.74
CA SER A 2 6.93 72.32 -26.67
C SER A 2 7.21 71.06 -25.82
N GLN A 3 8.41 70.96 -25.20
CA GLN A 3 8.75 69.89 -24.23
C GLN A 3 7.64 69.79 -23.16
N LEU A 4 7.12 70.92 -22.73
CA LEU A 4 6.01 71.01 -21.77
C LEU A 4 4.74 70.35 -22.23
N ASP A 5 4.42 70.44 -23.52
CA ASP A 5 3.21 69.79 -24.09
C ASP A 5 3.35 68.29 -24.09
N LEU A 6 4.58 67.77 -24.32
CA LEU A 6 4.87 66.35 -24.27
C LEU A 6 4.77 65.80 -22.83
N ASP A 7 5.38 66.52 -21.87
CA ASP A 7 5.38 66.14 -20.46
C ASP A 7 3.94 66.15 -19.88
N ASN A 8 3.10 67.14 -20.28
CA ASN A 8 1.69 67.19 -19.90
C ASN A 8 0.89 66.06 -20.49
N ALA A 9 1.13 65.73 -21.77
CA ALA A 9 0.45 64.61 -22.43
C ALA A 9 0.83 63.26 -21.82
N GLN A 10 2.11 63.11 -21.45
CA GLN A 10 2.61 61.93 -20.76
C GLN A 10 1.98 61.77 -19.38
N ALA A 11 1.95 62.83 -18.58
CA ALA A 11 1.30 62.84 -17.27
C ALA A 11 -0.21 62.51 -17.36
N ALA A 12 -0.90 63.05 -18.36
CA ALA A 12 -2.30 62.73 -18.58
C ALA A 12 -2.52 61.25 -18.97
N TYR A 13 -1.62 60.70 -19.79
CA TYR A 13 -1.67 59.27 -20.17
C TYR A 13 -1.44 58.38 -18.96
N GLU A 14 -0.39 58.66 -18.16
CA GLU A 14 -0.09 57.89 -16.96
C GLU A 14 -1.23 57.97 -15.92
N THR A 15 -1.86 59.13 -15.78
CA THR A 15 -3.03 59.28 -14.91
C THR A 15 -4.20 58.41 -15.39
N ALA A 16 -4.51 58.51 -16.69
CA ALA A 16 -5.61 57.70 -17.28
C ALA A 16 -5.32 56.20 -17.16
N GLN A 17 -4.05 55.78 -17.33
CA GLN A 17 -3.65 54.40 -17.14
C GLN A 17 -3.83 53.95 -15.69
N ALA A 18 -3.47 54.77 -14.74
CA ALA A 18 -3.66 54.50 -13.31
C ALA A 18 -5.17 54.38 -12.96
N GLU A 19 -6.02 55.23 -13.51
CA GLU A 19 -7.49 55.17 -13.33
C GLU A 19 -8.08 53.86 -13.87
N VAL A 20 -7.58 53.37 -15.01
CA VAL A 20 -8.00 52.04 -15.54
C VAL A 20 -7.62 50.92 -14.56
N VAL A 21 -6.37 50.92 -14.03
CA VAL A 21 -5.92 49.90 -13.06
C VAL A 21 -6.78 49.96 -11.79
N VAL A 22 -7.11 51.13 -11.28
CA VAL A 22 -8.02 51.27 -10.13
C VAL A 22 -9.39 50.68 -10.41
N SER A 23 -9.97 51.04 -11.58
CA SER A 23 -11.29 50.54 -11.97
C SER A 23 -11.32 49.02 -12.17
N GLU A 24 -10.23 48.43 -12.69
CA GLU A 24 -10.06 46.97 -12.78
C GLU A 24 -9.96 46.33 -11.38
N ALA A 25 -9.25 46.93 -10.46
CA ALA A 25 -9.17 46.46 -9.10
C ALA A 25 -10.54 46.48 -8.38
N ASP A 26 -11.29 47.55 -8.57
CA ASP A 26 -12.65 47.66 -8.02
C ASP A 26 -13.61 46.59 -8.63
N LEU A 27 -13.48 46.31 -9.92
CA LEU A 27 -14.24 45.25 -10.58
C LEU A 27 -13.89 43.89 -9.99
N ILE A 28 -12.61 43.59 -9.81
CA ILE A 28 -12.14 42.33 -9.17
C ILE A 28 -12.70 42.21 -7.76
N GLN A 29 -12.65 43.27 -6.97
CA GLN A 29 -13.20 43.30 -5.62
C GLN A 29 -14.71 43.03 -5.59
N ALA A 30 -15.47 43.63 -6.50
CA ALA A 30 -16.90 43.38 -6.62
C ALA A 30 -17.21 41.94 -7.05
N GLN A 31 -16.41 41.38 -7.96
CA GLN A 31 -16.53 39.98 -8.40
C GLN A 31 -16.22 39.00 -7.24
N LEU A 32 -15.18 39.26 -6.45
CA LEU A 32 -14.87 38.46 -5.27
C LEU A 32 -16.00 38.48 -4.25
N THR A 33 -16.57 39.65 -4.00
CA THR A 33 -17.72 39.80 -3.09
C THR A 33 -18.93 39.01 -3.59
N LEU A 34 -19.22 39.05 -4.89
CA LEU A 34 -20.26 38.25 -5.48
C LEU A 34 -19.97 36.74 -5.38
N ASN A 35 -18.73 36.32 -5.62
CA ASN A 35 -18.35 34.92 -5.52
C ASN A 35 -18.54 34.38 -4.10
N TYR A 36 -18.31 35.18 -3.08
CA TYR A 36 -18.53 34.76 -1.67
C TYR A 36 -20.00 34.55 -1.34
N THR A 37 -20.95 35.06 -2.14
CA THR A 37 -22.37 34.76 -1.93
C THR A 37 -22.77 33.36 -2.40
N ARG A 38 -21.89 32.68 -3.17
CA ARG A 38 -22.13 31.34 -3.68
C ARG A 38 -21.05 30.39 -3.14
N ILE A 39 -21.41 29.64 -2.11
CA ILE A 39 -20.52 28.66 -1.48
C ILE A 39 -20.69 27.32 -2.20
N THR A 40 -19.59 26.80 -2.74
CA THR A 40 -19.55 25.50 -3.43
C THR A 40 -18.48 24.61 -2.77
N SER A 41 -18.72 23.30 -2.77
CA SER A 41 -17.71 22.35 -2.31
C SER A 41 -16.52 22.32 -3.27
N PRO A 42 -15.27 22.37 -2.76
CA PRO A 42 -14.07 22.24 -3.57
C PRO A 42 -13.82 20.80 -4.04
N ILE A 43 -14.48 19.82 -3.43
CA ILE A 43 -14.35 18.39 -3.75
C ILE A 43 -15.72 17.77 -4.03
N SER A 44 -15.74 16.76 -4.87
CA SER A 44 -16.92 15.91 -5.06
C SER A 44 -16.99 14.88 -3.93
N GLY A 45 -18.15 14.71 -3.34
CA GLY A 45 -18.34 13.79 -2.20
C GLY A 45 -19.77 13.83 -1.67
N TYR A 46 -19.96 13.20 -0.53
CA TYR A 46 -21.22 13.19 0.20
C TYR A 46 -21.21 14.27 1.27
N ALA A 47 -22.26 15.06 1.26
CA ALA A 47 -22.50 15.96 2.38
C ALA A 47 -22.95 15.15 3.59
N SER A 48 -22.26 15.36 4.71
CA SER A 48 -22.67 14.88 6.02
C SER A 48 -23.75 15.81 6.59
N GLU A 49 -23.79 15.95 7.89
CA GLU A 49 -24.72 16.82 8.57
C GLU A 49 -24.54 18.30 8.14
N CYS A 50 -25.65 18.99 7.93
CA CYS A 50 -25.66 20.44 7.75
C CYS A 50 -25.76 21.12 9.12
N TYR A 51 -24.81 22.01 9.43
CA TYR A 51 -24.73 22.70 10.72
C TYR A 51 -25.39 24.08 10.72
N ALA A 52 -25.81 24.57 9.55
CA ALA A 52 -26.47 25.86 9.41
C ALA A 52 -27.78 25.72 8.67
N ASP A 53 -28.85 26.29 9.25
CA ASP A 53 -30.17 26.34 8.66
C ASP A 53 -30.40 27.63 7.87
N ILE A 54 -31.43 27.61 7.02
CA ILE A 54 -31.86 28.80 6.27
C ILE A 54 -32.29 29.88 7.27
N GLY A 55 -31.66 31.04 7.16
CA GLY A 55 -31.90 32.17 8.07
C GLY A 55 -30.80 32.37 9.10
N ASN A 56 -29.87 31.44 9.24
CA ASN A 56 -28.71 31.63 10.10
C ASN A 56 -27.70 32.59 9.46
N LEU A 57 -27.12 33.46 10.28
CA LEU A 57 -26.03 34.32 9.85
C LEU A 57 -24.76 33.50 9.73
N VAL A 58 -24.21 33.44 8.52
CA VAL A 58 -22.91 32.81 8.23
C VAL A 58 -21.95 33.87 7.72
N GLY A 59 -20.68 33.75 8.08
CA GLY A 59 -19.71 34.79 7.72
C GLY A 59 -18.27 34.39 8.03
N SER A 60 -17.37 35.36 7.91
CA SER A 60 -15.91 35.18 8.10
C SER A 60 -15.44 34.94 9.52
N SER A 61 -16.33 34.87 10.51
CA SER A 61 -15.97 34.52 11.87
C SER A 61 -15.80 33.01 12.02
N ALA A 62 -14.92 32.58 12.93
CA ALA A 62 -14.39 31.22 13.10
C ALA A 62 -15.41 30.08 13.34
N ALA A 63 -16.69 30.36 13.35
CA ALA A 63 -17.74 29.41 13.71
C ALA A 63 -18.68 28.98 12.55
N SER A 64 -18.31 29.28 11.30
CA SER A 64 -19.21 29.01 10.15
C SER A 64 -18.90 27.69 9.45
N LEU A 65 -18.91 26.59 10.20
CA LEU A 65 -18.97 25.25 9.60
C LEU A 65 -20.37 25.05 9.03
N LEU A 66 -20.51 24.92 7.72
CA LEU A 66 -21.79 24.78 7.04
C LEU A 66 -22.16 23.31 6.85
N ALA A 67 -21.24 22.54 6.31
CA ALA A 67 -21.38 21.10 6.12
C ALA A 67 -19.99 20.46 5.98
N THR A 68 -19.91 19.18 6.28
CA THR A 68 -18.71 18.38 6.00
C THR A 68 -18.94 17.56 4.74
N ILE A 69 -18.02 17.62 3.80
CA ILE A 69 -18.05 16.81 2.57
C ILE A 69 -17.01 15.69 2.71
N VAL A 70 -17.47 14.46 2.59
CA VAL A 70 -16.60 13.28 2.68
C VAL A 70 -16.49 12.63 1.31
N LYS A 71 -15.26 12.48 0.84
CA LYS A 71 -14.94 11.69 -0.36
C LYS A 71 -14.76 10.25 0.08
N SER A 72 -15.56 9.32 -0.45
CA SER A 72 -15.59 7.92 -0.02
C SER A 72 -15.34 6.91 -1.14
N ASP A 73 -15.02 7.37 -2.36
CA ASP A 73 -14.65 6.52 -3.49
C ASP A 73 -13.25 5.89 -3.36
N THR A 74 -12.40 6.55 -2.59
CA THR A 74 -11.06 6.07 -2.20
C THR A 74 -10.86 6.42 -0.75
N VAL A 75 -10.45 5.45 0.06
CA VAL A 75 -10.11 5.64 1.47
C VAL A 75 -8.62 5.48 1.69
N VAL A 76 -8.08 6.17 2.67
CA VAL A 76 -6.69 6.01 3.09
C VAL A 76 -6.66 5.06 4.27
N VAL A 77 -5.89 4.00 4.14
CA VAL A 77 -5.61 3.05 5.22
C VAL A 77 -4.28 3.42 5.84
N GLU A 78 -4.30 3.69 7.14
CA GLU A 78 -3.12 4.06 7.91
C GLU A 78 -2.69 2.87 8.78
N PHE A 79 -1.41 2.53 8.72
CA PHE A 79 -0.85 1.46 9.55
C PHE A 79 0.59 1.75 9.93
N SER A 80 1.00 1.21 11.08
CA SER A 80 2.37 1.37 11.58
C SER A 80 3.27 0.26 11.06
N MET A 81 4.48 0.64 10.65
CA MET A 81 5.52 -0.28 10.18
C MET A 81 6.81 -0.08 10.99
N THR A 82 7.56 -1.16 11.23
CA THR A 82 8.86 -1.04 11.90
C THR A 82 9.96 -0.60 10.93
N ALA A 83 10.96 0.11 11.45
CA ALA A 83 12.13 0.49 10.65
C ALA A 83 12.87 -0.74 10.07
N LEU A 84 12.82 -1.88 10.76
CA LEU A 84 13.42 -3.13 10.28
C LEU A 84 12.70 -3.67 9.04
N ASP A 85 11.36 -3.68 9.06
CA ASP A 85 10.56 -4.14 7.92
C ASP A 85 10.73 -3.22 6.70
N TYR A 86 10.88 -1.92 6.93
CA TYR A 86 11.22 -0.96 5.88
C TYR A 86 12.58 -1.27 5.23
N LEU A 87 13.62 -1.51 6.04
CA LEU A 87 14.95 -1.86 5.52
C LEU A 87 14.92 -3.19 4.76
N ARG A 88 14.14 -4.16 5.23
CA ARG A 88 13.94 -5.43 4.53
C ARG A 88 13.25 -5.24 3.18
N SER A 89 12.17 -4.48 3.13
CA SER A 89 11.45 -4.19 1.88
C SER A 89 12.34 -3.48 0.86
N LYS A 90 13.12 -2.49 1.32
CA LYS A 90 14.08 -1.78 0.49
C LYS A 90 15.17 -2.71 -0.06
N SER A 91 15.71 -3.62 0.76
CA SER A 91 16.71 -4.61 0.31
C SER A 91 16.15 -5.60 -0.72
N ARG A 92 14.84 -5.75 -0.81
CA ARG A 92 14.10 -6.61 -1.75
C ARG A 92 13.47 -5.85 -2.92
N ASN A 93 13.87 -4.59 -3.15
CA ASN A 93 13.37 -3.76 -4.23
C ASN A 93 11.83 -3.54 -4.22
N VAL A 94 11.22 -3.53 -3.04
CA VAL A 94 9.80 -3.22 -2.86
C VAL A 94 9.67 -1.75 -2.49
N ASN A 95 8.89 -1.01 -3.29
CA ASN A 95 8.62 0.41 -3.07
C ASN A 95 7.45 0.59 -2.09
N LEU A 96 7.68 1.33 -1.02
CA LEU A 96 6.68 1.70 -0.02
C LEU A 96 6.19 3.15 -0.20
N GLY A 97 5.95 3.56 -1.45
CA GLY A 97 5.32 4.85 -1.75
C GLY A 97 6.23 6.08 -1.71
N ASN A 98 7.50 5.93 -1.39
CA ASN A 98 8.47 7.00 -1.59
C ASN A 98 9.02 6.84 -3.01
N ASP A 99 8.94 7.89 -3.83
CA ASP A 99 9.40 7.92 -5.23
C ASP A 99 10.91 7.59 -5.41
N GLU A 100 11.33 6.45 -4.91
CA GLU A 100 12.64 5.91 -5.19
C GLU A 100 12.61 5.27 -6.58
N SER A 101 12.92 6.09 -7.58
CA SER A 101 13.13 5.64 -8.96
C SER A 101 14.18 4.54 -9.00
N GLY A 102 13.76 3.30 -9.21
CA GLY A 102 14.65 2.14 -9.31
C GLY A 102 14.15 0.87 -8.61
N LEU A 103 13.13 0.96 -7.76
CA LEU A 103 12.51 -0.22 -7.14
C LEU A 103 11.53 -0.90 -8.11
N LYS A 104 11.63 -2.24 -8.25
CA LYS A 104 10.91 -2.99 -9.27
C LYS A 104 9.47 -3.33 -8.90
N HIS A 105 9.17 -3.43 -7.62
CA HIS A 105 7.88 -3.90 -7.14
C HIS A 105 7.17 -2.84 -6.33
N THR A 106 5.92 -2.55 -6.70
CA THR A 106 5.04 -1.70 -5.88
C THR A 106 4.44 -2.54 -4.76
N SER A 107 4.46 -2.02 -3.55
CA SER A 107 3.83 -2.70 -2.41
C SER A 107 2.31 -2.66 -2.54
N PHE A 108 1.70 -3.84 -2.46
CA PHE A 108 0.24 -3.99 -2.40
C PHE A 108 -0.22 -4.15 -0.96
N VAL A 109 -1.41 -3.63 -0.72
CA VAL A 109 -2.08 -3.70 0.57
C VAL A 109 -3.40 -4.43 0.39
N ASN A 110 -3.57 -5.50 1.13
CA ASN A 110 -4.85 -6.19 1.27
C ASN A 110 -5.37 -5.95 2.68
N ILE A 111 -6.67 -5.77 2.81
CA ILE A 111 -7.31 -5.59 4.12
C ILE A 111 -8.32 -6.70 4.39
N THR A 112 -8.47 -7.02 5.67
CA THR A 112 -9.52 -7.90 6.17
C THR A 112 -10.46 -7.07 7.00
N LEU A 113 -11.73 -7.11 6.68
CA LEU A 113 -12.79 -6.39 7.37
C LEU A 113 -12.97 -6.89 8.81
N PRO A 114 -13.65 -6.14 9.70
CA PRO A 114 -13.88 -6.55 11.08
C PRO A 114 -14.65 -7.87 11.23
N ASP A 115 -15.48 -8.22 10.25
CA ASP A 115 -16.22 -9.49 10.19
C ASP A 115 -15.34 -10.70 9.78
N GLY A 116 -14.08 -10.46 9.42
CA GLY A 116 -13.13 -11.48 9.00
C GLY A 116 -13.12 -11.76 7.50
N THR A 117 -13.94 -11.08 6.70
CA THR A 117 -13.93 -11.22 5.24
C THR A 117 -12.76 -10.48 4.62
N GLU A 118 -12.18 -11.03 3.56
CA GLU A 118 -11.15 -10.34 2.79
C GLU A 118 -11.79 -9.33 1.85
N TYR A 119 -11.27 -8.10 1.87
CA TYR A 119 -11.73 -7.05 0.98
C TYR A 119 -11.30 -7.34 -0.47
N PRO A 120 -12.21 -7.26 -1.46
CA PRO A 120 -11.93 -7.75 -2.81
C PRO A 120 -10.97 -6.87 -3.63
N TYR A 121 -10.75 -5.63 -3.20
CA TYR A 121 -9.88 -4.69 -3.92
C TYR A 121 -8.54 -4.58 -3.23
N GLN A 122 -7.48 -4.45 -4.03
CA GLN A 122 -6.12 -4.20 -3.54
C GLN A 122 -5.84 -2.71 -3.49
N GLY A 123 -5.23 -2.26 -2.41
CA GLY A 123 -4.68 -0.93 -2.28
C GLY A 123 -3.21 -0.87 -2.69
N SER A 124 -2.73 0.34 -2.85
CA SER A 124 -1.32 0.63 -3.08
C SER A 124 -0.79 1.59 -2.02
N VAL A 125 0.44 1.35 -1.58
CA VAL A 125 1.11 2.29 -0.67
C VAL A 125 1.35 3.60 -1.42
N ASN A 126 0.91 4.70 -0.84
CA ASN A 126 1.02 6.03 -1.41
C ASN A 126 2.19 6.82 -0.82
N SER A 127 2.35 6.76 0.49
CA SER A 127 3.40 7.49 1.20
C SER A 127 3.73 6.85 2.54
N SER A 128 4.89 7.15 3.04
CA SER A 128 5.31 6.82 4.40
C SER A 128 5.88 8.05 5.09
N GLU A 129 5.64 8.17 6.39
CA GLU A 129 6.22 9.25 7.16
C GLU A 129 7.73 9.09 7.24
N PRO A 130 8.51 10.16 7.07
CA PRO A 130 9.97 10.10 7.11
C PRO A 130 10.53 9.98 8.54
N GLN A 131 9.69 10.12 9.55
CA GLN A 131 10.08 10.15 10.95
C GLN A 131 9.60 8.90 11.69
N VAL A 132 10.52 8.24 12.39
CA VAL A 132 10.24 7.12 13.27
C VAL A 132 9.88 7.64 14.66
N ASP A 133 8.80 7.17 15.24
CA ASP A 133 8.45 7.43 16.64
C ASP A 133 9.47 6.71 17.55
N PRO A 134 10.26 7.45 18.37
CA PRO A 134 11.30 6.87 19.19
C PRO A 134 10.77 5.99 20.33
N LYS A 135 9.49 6.08 20.67
CA LYS A 135 8.86 5.27 21.74
C LYS A 135 8.46 3.89 21.23
N THR A 136 7.97 3.80 20.00
CA THR A 136 7.47 2.56 19.41
C THR A 136 8.46 1.93 18.43
N GLY A 137 9.40 2.72 17.87
CA GLY A 137 10.30 2.30 16.81
C GLY A 137 9.60 2.08 15.46
N THR A 138 8.39 2.63 15.31
CA THR A 138 7.56 2.52 14.10
C THR A 138 7.32 3.88 13.46
N PHE A 139 6.90 3.87 12.21
CA PHE A 139 6.44 5.05 11.47
C PHE A 139 5.13 4.72 10.76
N MET A 140 4.36 5.76 10.42
CA MET A 140 3.09 5.59 9.74
C MET A 140 3.28 5.44 8.23
N VAL A 141 2.50 4.53 7.67
CA VAL A 141 2.41 4.28 6.22
C VAL A 141 0.96 4.48 5.81
N HIS A 142 0.77 5.18 4.69
CA HIS A 142 -0.52 5.47 4.11
C HIS A 142 -0.71 4.71 2.81
N ALA A 143 -1.80 3.98 2.69
CA ALA A 143 -2.15 3.26 1.48
C ALA A 143 -3.51 3.72 0.96
N ASN A 144 -3.58 3.98 -0.34
CA ASN A 144 -4.83 4.28 -1.02
C ASN A 144 -5.57 2.98 -1.33
N MET A 145 -6.79 2.86 -0.85
CA MET A 145 -7.67 1.72 -1.06
C MET A 145 -8.88 2.15 -1.89
N PRO A 146 -9.11 1.57 -3.08
CA PRO A 146 -10.33 1.81 -3.84
C PRO A 146 -11.57 1.39 -3.05
N ASN A 147 -12.62 2.19 -3.06
CA ASN A 147 -13.87 1.92 -2.34
C ASN A 147 -15.10 2.20 -3.23
N PRO A 148 -15.24 1.49 -4.38
CA PRO A 148 -16.31 1.75 -5.33
C PRO A 148 -17.70 1.42 -4.74
N GLU A 149 -17.80 0.41 -3.91
CA GLU A 149 -19.04 -0.02 -3.26
C GLU A 149 -19.30 0.71 -1.93
N ARG A 150 -18.36 1.56 -1.48
CA ARG A 150 -18.46 2.32 -0.23
C ARG A 150 -18.68 1.48 1.03
N SER A 151 -18.20 0.26 0.98
CA SER A 151 -18.28 -0.67 2.11
C SER A 151 -17.27 -0.34 3.22
N LEU A 152 -16.22 0.43 2.90
CA LEU A 152 -15.25 0.92 3.88
C LEU A 152 -15.70 2.28 4.42
N LEU A 153 -15.81 2.38 5.73
CA LEU A 153 -16.16 3.61 6.42
C LEU A 153 -14.92 4.26 7.06
N PRO A 154 -14.72 5.58 6.88
CA PRO A 154 -13.66 6.29 7.58
C PRO A 154 -13.79 6.14 9.11
N GLY A 155 -12.65 5.85 9.77
CA GLY A 155 -12.61 5.62 11.22
C GLY A 155 -12.76 4.15 11.63
N GLU A 156 -12.91 3.23 10.70
CA GLU A 156 -13.01 1.80 10.96
C GLU A 156 -11.64 1.15 11.12
N PHE A 157 -11.53 0.16 12.01
CA PHE A 157 -10.32 -0.63 12.19
C PHE A 157 -10.35 -1.88 11.33
N THR A 158 -9.28 -2.10 10.60
CA THR A 158 -9.11 -3.27 9.72
C THR A 158 -7.78 -3.97 9.98
N LYS A 159 -7.67 -5.23 9.57
CA LYS A 159 -6.37 -5.92 9.56
C LYS A 159 -5.72 -5.71 8.20
N VAL A 160 -4.50 -5.21 8.23
CA VAL A 160 -3.72 -4.89 7.03
C VAL A 160 -2.68 -5.98 6.78
N LYS A 161 -2.66 -6.49 5.55
CA LYS A 161 -1.60 -7.37 5.02
C LYS A 161 -0.84 -6.61 3.95
N VAL A 162 0.45 -6.40 4.15
CA VAL A 162 1.31 -5.64 3.23
C VAL A 162 2.31 -6.56 2.57
N LEU A 163 2.51 -6.40 1.26
CA LEU A 163 3.58 -7.08 0.54
C LEU A 163 4.92 -6.36 0.84
N LEU A 164 5.81 -7.04 1.55
CA LEU A 164 7.11 -6.48 1.96
C LEU A 164 8.30 -7.15 1.29
N ASP A 165 8.13 -8.33 0.72
CA ASP A 165 9.21 -9.13 0.14
C ASP A 165 8.71 -9.84 -1.11
N VAL A 166 9.43 -9.67 -2.22
CA VAL A 166 9.22 -10.39 -3.46
C VAL A 166 10.51 -11.13 -3.79
N ARG A 167 10.41 -12.43 -3.93
CA ARG A 167 11.53 -13.30 -4.25
C ARG A 167 11.26 -14.01 -5.56
N GLU A 168 11.86 -13.49 -6.62
CA GLU A 168 11.88 -14.17 -7.90
C GLU A 168 12.74 -15.44 -7.76
N ASP A 169 12.33 -16.53 -8.37
CA ASP A 169 13.04 -17.83 -8.37
C ASP A 169 13.28 -18.46 -6.98
N ALA A 170 12.44 -18.16 -6.00
CA ALA A 170 12.53 -18.76 -4.68
C ALA A 170 12.26 -20.27 -4.72
N ILE A 171 13.10 -21.05 -4.06
CA ILE A 171 12.89 -22.48 -3.90
C ILE A 171 11.99 -22.68 -2.68
N GLU A 172 10.78 -23.14 -2.91
CA GLU A 172 9.84 -23.51 -1.85
C GLU A 172 9.88 -25.00 -1.57
N VAL A 173 9.93 -25.36 -0.30
CA VAL A 173 9.84 -26.74 0.16
C VAL A 173 8.74 -26.87 1.20
N PRO A 174 7.97 -27.98 1.20
CA PRO A 174 7.00 -28.23 2.26
C PRO A 174 7.68 -28.28 3.63
N THR A 175 7.12 -27.59 4.62
CA THR A 175 7.65 -27.55 6.00
C THR A 175 7.86 -28.96 6.57
N LYS A 176 7.01 -29.92 6.17
CA LYS A 176 7.14 -31.34 6.57
C LYS A 176 8.41 -32.04 6.04
N ALA A 177 9.09 -31.49 5.04
CA ALA A 177 10.36 -32.03 4.54
C ALA A 177 11.57 -31.59 5.36
N LEU A 178 11.39 -30.62 6.26
CA LEU A 178 12.46 -30.07 7.09
C LEU A 178 12.71 -30.93 8.31
N VAL A 179 13.98 -31.19 8.58
CA VAL A 179 14.45 -31.83 9.81
C VAL A 179 15.23 -30.78 10.60
N ILE A 180 14.64 -30.34 11.71
CA ILE A 180 15.23 -29.31 12.57
C ILE A 180 15.96 -30.04 13.73
N GLU A 181 17.25 -29.82 13.84
CA GLU A 181 18.10 -30.38 14.89
C GLU A 181 18.96 -29.29 15.55
N LYS A 182 19.69 -29.66 16.60
CA LYS A 182 20.55 -28.71 17.37
C LYS A 182 21.60 -27.97 16.52
N GLY A 183 21.84 -28.38 15.27
CA GLY A 183 22.79 -27.74 14.35
C GLY A 183 22.17 -26.93 13.23
N GLY A 184 20.84 -26.81 13.17
CA GLY A 184 20.11 -26.06 12.13
C GLY A 184 19.09 -26.90 11.39
N ALA A 185 18.68 -26.41 10.23
CA ALA A 185 17.72 -27.06 9.36
C ALA A 185 18.42 -27.93 8.31
N PHE A 186 17.92 -29.14 8.14
CA PHE A 186 18.44 -30.11 7.17
C PHE A 186 17.29 -30.61 6.29
N ILE A 187 17.66 -31.06 5.10
CA ILE A 187 16.75 -31.73 4.17
C ILE A 187 17.45 -32.96 3.57
N TYR A 188 16.65 -33.96 3.22
CA TYR A 188 17.14 -35.12 2.51
C TYR A 188 16.89 -34.96 1.01
N VAL A 189 17.96 -34.90 0.21
CA VAL A 189 17.94 -34.78 -1.24
C VAL A 189 18.23 -36.16 -1.83
N VAL A 190 17.45 -36.59 -2.83
CA VAL A 190 17.69 -37.83 -3.55
C VAL A 190 18.45 -37.53 -4.82
N ARG A 191 19.67 -38.02 -4.91
CA ARG A 191 20.52 -37.89 -6.09
C ARG A 191 19.99 -38.74 -7.28
N PRO A 192 20.47 -38.49 -8.51
CA PRO A 192 20.10 -39.29 -9.68
C PRO A 192 20.46 -40.78 -9.56
N ASP A 193 21.47 -41.11 -8.76
CA ASP A 193 21.90 -42.49 -8.44
C ASP A 193 21.07 -43.17 -7.36
N SER A 194 19.96 -42.53 -6.94
CA SER A 194 19.06 -42.99 -5.87
C SER A 194 19.71 -43.07 -4.48
N ILE A 195 20.77 -42.32 -4.26
CA ILE A 195 21.43 -42.18 -2.95
C ILE A 195 20.89 -40.93 -2.26
N VAL A 196 20.59 -41.08 -0.97
CA VAL A 196 20.12 -39.97 -0.12
C VAL A 196 21.28 -39.16 0.41
N GLU A 197 21.24 -37.88 0.20
CA GLU A 197 22.16 -36.92 0.78
C GLU A 197 21.46 -36.07 1.83
N ARG A 198 21.94 -36.07 3.06
CA ARG A 198 21.51 -35.12 4.08
C ARG A 198 22.26 -33.82 3.88
N ARG A 199 21.55 -32.74 3.61
CA ARG A 199 22.14 -31.44 3.31
C ARG A 199 21.63 -30.39 4.28
N PHE A 200 22.55 -29.55 4.76
CA PHE A 200 22.22 -28.36 5.54
C PHE A 200 21.61 -27.32 4.61
N ILE A 201 20.57 -26.64 5.07
CA ILE A 201 19.92 -25.55 4.35
C ILE A 201 19.74 -24.33 5.26
N GLU A 202 19.81 -23.16 4.63
CA GLU A 202 19.39 -21.92 5.27
C GLU A 202 17.95 -21.65 4.87
N THR A 203 17.08 -21.57 5.88
CA THR A 203 15.65 -21.32 5.69
C THR A 203 15.33 -19.84 5.79
N GLY A 204 14.49 -19.35 4.89
CA GLY A 204 13.88 -18.04 4.93
C GLY A 204 12.50 -18.06 5.62
N PRO A 205 11.62 -17.12 5.27
CA PRO A 205 10.28 -17.05 5.83
C PRO A 205 9.40 -18.23 5.41
N GLU A 206 8.44 -18.55 6.28
CA GLU A 206 7.38 -19.51 5.99
C GLU A 206 6.27 -18.85 5.16
N VAL A 207 5.81 -19.55 4.12
CA VAL A 207 4.70 -19.12 3.25
C VAL A 207 3.65 -20.22 3.26
N GLY A 208 2.61 -20.04 4.05
CA GLY A 208 1.55 -21.03 4.23
C GLY A 208 2.05 -22.35 4.83
N LYS A 209 2.10 -23.43 4.04
CA LYS A 209 2.59 -24.75 4.42
C LYS A 209 4.02 -25.01 3.92
N ASN A 210 4.64 -24.05 3.28
CA ASN A 210 5.97 -24.15 2.70
C ASN A 210 6.94 -23.20 3.40
N VAL A 211 8.22 -23.51 3.27
CA VAL A 211 9.34 -22.65 3.70
C VAL A 211 10.19 -22.32 2.49
N ILE A 212 10.61 -21.08 2.38
CA ILE A 212 11.57 -20.67 1.37
C ILE A 212 12.96 -21.13 1.81
N VAL A 213 13.70 -21.74 0.87
CA VAL A 213 15.11 -22.10 1.08
C VAL A 213 15.98 -21.03 0.45
N GLU A 214 16.79 -20.36 1.28
CA GLU A 214 17.71 -19.32 0.81
C GLU A 214 19.01 -19.88 0.24
N ARG A 215 19.51 -20.97 0.87
CA ARG A 215 20.74 -21.65 0.44
C ARG A 215 20.67 -23.14 0.73
N GLY A 216 21.42 -23.92 -0.06
CA GLY A 216 21.59 -25.34 0.14
C GLY A 216 20.77 -26.25 -0.77
N LEU A 217 19.86 -25.71 -1.59
CA LEU A 217 19.12 -26.44 -2.62
C LEU A 217 19.25 -25.77 -3.99
N THR A 218 19.07 -26.58 -5.02
CA THR A 218 18.99 -26.13 -6.41
C THR A 218 17.62 -26.53 -6.98
N SER A 219 17.08 -25.68 -7.86
CA SER A 219 15.80 -25.95 -8.52
C SER A 219 15.86 -27.29 -9.28
N GLY A 220 14.82 -28.09 -9.14
CA GLY A 220 14.70 -29.41 -9.81
C GLY A 220 15.27 -30.59 -9.02
N GLU A 221 15.91 -30.37 -7.88
CA GLU A 221 16.35 -31.48 -6.99
C GLU A 221 15.15 -32.18 -6.36
N LYS A 222 15.25 -33.52 -6.24
CA LYS A 222 14.23 -34.34 -5.58
C LYS A 222 14.47 -34.37 -4.09
N ILE A 223 13.47 -33.99 -3.31
CA ILE A 223 13.52 -33.96 -1.85
C ILE A 223 12.61 -35.02 -1.24
N VAL A 224 12.96 -35.51 -0.06
CA VAL A 224 12.13 -36.46 0.69
C VAL A 224 11.18 -35.67 1.60
N THR A 225 9.89 -35.87 1.41
CA THR A 225 8.84 -35.22 2.23
C THR A 225 8.29 -36.11 3.33
N GLU A 226 8.42 -37.44 3.19
CA GLU A 226 7.92 -38.43 4.16
C GLU A 226 8.88 -39.59 4.31
N GLY A 227 8.91 -40.22 5.50
CA GLY A 227 9.74 -41.40 5.77
C GLY A 227 11.19 -41.10 6.11
N PHE A 228 11.58 -39.85 6.30
CA PHE A 228 12.97 -39.44 6.59
C PHE A 228 13.54 -39.97 7.92
N HIS A 229 12.69 -40.35 8.88
CA HIS A 229 13.15 -40.91 10.18
C HIS A 229 13.96 -42.21 10.05
N LYS A 230 13.82 -42.89 8.90
CA LYS A 230 14.53 -44.14 8.62
C LYS A 230 15.75 -43.96 7.72
N LEU A 231 16.03 -42.71 7.30
CA LEU A 231 17.07 -42.42 6.36
C LEU A 231 18.36 -41.99 7.05
N THR A 232 19.46 -42.47 6.51
CA THR A 232 20.80 -42.02 6.83
C THR A 232 21.51 -41.52 5.59
N HIS A 233 22.47 -40.62 5.80
CA HIS A 233 23.28 -40.11 4.68
C HIS A 233 23.98 -41.28 3.95
N GLY A 234 23.91 -41.28 2.62
CA GLY A 234 24.51 -42.31 1.76
C GLY A 234 23.63 -43.57 1.54
N MET A 235 22.42 -43.62 2.11
CA MET A 235 21.52 -44.75 1.95
C MET A 235 20.91 -44.77 0.55
N LYS A 236 20.82 -45.93 -0.08
CA LYS A 236 20.15 -46.13 -1.35
C LYS A 236 18.65 -46.31 -1.11
N VAL A 237 17.84 -45.56 -1.84
CA VAL A 237 16.36 -45.53 -1.71
C VAL A 237 15.67 -45.73 -3.07
N ASN A 238 14.45 -46.21 -3.00
CA ASN A 238 13.55 -46.22 -4.15
C ASN A 238 12.47 -45.15 -3.93
N PRO A 239 12.61 -43.94 -4.51
CA PRO A 239 11.68 -42.85 -4.28
C PRO A 239 10.34 -43.12 -4.92
N ILE A 240 9.27 -42.99 -4.16
CA ILE A 240 7.90 -42.98 -4.63
C ILE A 240 7.47 -41.51 -4.78
N PRO A 241 6.97 -41.07 -5.94
CA PRO A 241 6.50 -39.72 -6.12
C PRO A 241 5.38 -39.40 -5.12
N ALA A 242 5.50 -38.30 -4.40
CA ALA A 242 4.39 -37.79 -3.59
C ALA A 242 3.23 -37.44 -4.54
N GLN A 243 2.05 -38.01 -4.30
CA GLN A 243 0.85 -37.59 -5.03
C GLN A 243 0.59 -36.12 -4.69
N SER A 244 0.56 -35.27 -5.70
CA SER A 244 0.16 -33.88 -5.57
C SER A 244 -1.28 -33.85 -5.05
N VAL A 245 -1.45 -33.47 -3.79
CA VAL A 245 -2.77 -33.16 -3.20
C VAL A 245 -3.19 -31.77 -3.68
N GLU A 246 -3.24 -31.64 -5.00
CA GLU A 246 -3.86 -30.50 -5.67
C GLU A 246 -4.84 -31.03 -6.69
N LYS A 247 -6.07 -31.28 -6.26
CA LYS A 247 -7.33 -31.20 -7.02
C LYS A 247 -8.44 -31.92 -6.28
N SER A 248 -8.99 -31.33 -5.25
CA SER A 248 -10.35 -31.68 -4.82
C SER A 248 -11.02 -30.53 -4.04
N ASN A 249 -11.07 -29.35 -4.65
CA ASN A 249 -11.99 -28.30 -4.20
C ASN A 249 -12.60 -27.52 -5.37
N LYS A 250 -12.94 -28.26 -6.45
CA LYS A 250 -13.76 -27.71 -7.54
C LYS A 250 -14.61 -28.81 -8.15
N GLU A 251 -15.48 -29.41 -7.38
CA GLU A 251 -16.62 -30.20 -7.87
C GLU A 251 -17.46 -30.66 -6.67
N SER A 252 -18.18 -29.73 -6.08
CA SER A 252 -19.42 -30.04 -5.33
C SER A 252 -20.18 -28.73 -5.10
N GLY A 253 -20.72 -28.19 -6.18
CA GLY A 253 -21.51 -26.95 -6.16
C GLY A 253 -22.34 -26.82 -7.42
N ASP A 254 -22.88 -27.97 -7.90
CA ASP A 254 -23.96 -27.92 -8.87
C ASP A 254 -24.72 -29.27 -8.81
N GLU A 255 -25.78 -29.25 -8.03
CA GLU A 255 -26.96 -30.12 -8.10
C GLU A 255 -27.69 -30.09 -6.75
N ALA A 256 -28.65 -29.17 -6.63
CA ALA A 256 -30.02 -29.36 -6.12
C ALA A 256 -30.68 -28.00 -5.87
#